data_f61e9e40d9f94999815ab1c83fa6e33f
#
_entry.id   f61e9e40d9f94999815ab1c83fa6e33f
#
_cell.length_a   1.000
_cell.length_b   1.000
_cell.length_c   1.000
_cell.angle_alpha   90.00
_cell.angle_beta   90.00
_cell.angle_gamma   90.00
#
_symmetry.space_group_name_H-M   'P 1'
#
loop_
_entity.id
_entity.type
_entity.pdbx_description
1 polymer ?
#
loop_
_entity_poly.entity_id
_entity_poly.type
_entity_poly.pdbx_seq_one_letter_code
_entity_poly.pdbx_strand_id
1 'polypeptide(L)'
;MTAALYRNIQASLRMYFSGKYSSGTWYIDRKNENMTEDSFIELQTSMGRAQDDRKAYQYDFTQLLVHSKSVSTLDTIIGTLTAAIEGAGAIPVMDYVGYTPPSEGEPPVAHTQVGELQISRYELSQQSTISNYAVRAITVYYEFIE
;
A
#
# COMPACT_ATOMS: atom_id res chain seq x y z
N MET A 1 3.83 10.42 14.46
CA MET A 1 4.32 9.09 14.01
C MET A 1 5.82 9.14 13.84
N THR A 2 6.55 8.20 14.41
CA THR A 2 8.01 8.13 14.24
C THR A 2 8.37 7.57 12.86
N ALA A 3 9.59 7.84 12.41
CA ALA A 3 10.07 7.29 11.14
C ALA A 3 10.11 5.76 11.16
N ALA A 4 10.43 5.15 12.29
CA ALA A 4 10.45 3.70 12.43
C ALA A 4 9.04 3.10 12.32
N LEU A 5 8.05 3.72 12.96
CA LEU A 5 6.67 3.26 12.87
C LEU A 5 6.12 3.41 11.44
N TYR A 6 6.45 4.53 10.79
CA TYR A 6 6.06 4.75 9.41
C TYR A 6 6.60 3.64 8.48
N ARG A 7 7.87 3.29 8.63
CA ARG A 7 8.48 2.21 7.85
C ARG A 7 7.83 0.85 8.14
N ASN A 8 7.51 0.60 9.40
CA ASN A 8 6.84 -0.64 9.80
C ASN A 8 5.45 -0.75 9.18
N ILE A 9 4.69 0.34 9.17
CA ILE A 9 3.38 0.40 8.54
C ILE A 9 3.51 0.16 7.03
N GLN A 10 4.44 0.82 6.40
CA GLN A 10 4.68 0.69 4.96
C GLN A 10 5.03 -0.74 4.56
N ALA A 11 5.95 -1.36 5.30
CA ALA A 11 6.34 -2.74 5.05
C ALA A 11 5.19 -3.71 5.31
N SER A 12 4.42 -3.50 6.38
CA SER A 12 3.29 -4.36 6.72
C SER A 12 2.18 -4.30 5.68
N LEU A 13 1.88 -3.11 5.16
CA LEU A 13 0.91 -2.95 4.07
C LEU A 13 1.39 -3.62 2.79
N ARG A 14 2.67 -3.46 2.45
CA ARG A 14 3.25 -4.15 1.29
C ARG A 14 3.12 -5.67 1.43
N MET A 15 3.44 -6.19 2.58
CA MET A 15 3.35 -7.63 2.83
C MET A 15 1.91 -8.12 2.73
N TYR A 16 0.98 -7.38 3.30
CA TYR A 16 -0.43 -7.76 3.24
C TYR A 16 -0.93 -7.81 1.79
N PHE A 17 -0.76 -6.72 1.05
CA PHE A 17 -1.30 -6.63 -0.30
C PHE A 17 -0.57 -7.52 -1.30
N SER A 18 0.75 -7.65 -1.20
CA SER A 18 1.48 -8.55 -2.09
C SER A 18 1.15 -10.02 -1.82
N GLY A 19 0.78 -10.36 -0.59
CA GLY A 19 0.26 -11.69 -0.27
C GLY A 19 -1.10 -11.96 -0.90
N LYS A 20 -1.93 -10.94 -1.09
CA LYS A 20 -3.24 -11.07 -1.73
C LYS A 20 -3.18 -11.02 -3.26
N TYR A 21 -2.16 -10.39 -3.81
CA TYR A 21 -1.91 -10.35 -5.24
C TYR A 21 -0.42 -10.57 -5.50
N SER A 22 -0.01 -11.83 -5.51
CA SER A 22 1.40 -12.21 -5.56
C SER A 22 1.97 -12.29 -6.97
N SER A 23 1.12 -12.31 -8.00
CA SER A 23 1.57 -12.46 -9.39
C SER A 23 2.05 -11.17 -10.03
N GLY A 24 1.93 -10.05 -9.34
CA GLY A 24 2.33 -8.74 -9.86
C GLY A 24 3.67 -8.27 -9.34
N THR A 25 4.20 -7.24 -9.98
CA THR A 25 5.40 -6.53 -9.52
C THR A 25 4.99 -5.38 -8.64
N TRP A 26 5.63 -5.27 -7.48
CA TRP A 26 5.33 -4.26 -6.47
C TRP A 26 6.51 -3.31 -6.27
N TYR A 27 6.21 -2.01 -6.22
CA TYR A 27 7.18 -0.96 -5.88
C TYR A 27 6.67 -0.15 -4.70
N ILE A 28 7.59 0.42 -3.94
CA ILE A 28 7.26 1.30 -2.81
C ILE A 28 7.86 2.67 -3.05
N ASP A 29 7.00 3.70 -3.06
CA ASP A 29 7.38 5.12 -3.17
C ASP A 29 8.40 5.39 -4.29
N ARG A 30 8.26 4.67 -5.39
CA ARG A 30 9.20 4.75 -6.49
C ARG A 30 8.58 5.49 -7.66
N LYS A 31 9.31 6.47 -8.16
CA LYS A 31 8.94 7.11 -9.40
C LYS A 31 9.15 6.15 -10.56
N ASN A 32 8.13 6.06 -11.36
CA ASN A 32 8.06 5.14 -12.46
C ASN A 32 8.80 5.70 -13.68
N GLU A 33 10.10 5.50 -13.70
CA GLU A 33 10.91 5.81 -14.87
C GLU A 33 11.33 4.49 -15.53
N ASN A 34 11.07 4.36 -16.82
CA ASN A 34 11.52 3.21 -17.63
C ASN A 34 10.95 1.85 -17.19
N MET A 35 9.71 1.82 -16.76
CA MET A 35 9.04 0.55 -16.46
C MET A 35 8.69 -0.17 -17.75
N THR A 36 8.97 -1.46 -17.81
CA THR A 36 8.73 -2.31 -18.97
C THR A 36 7.72 -3.43 -18.71
N GLU A 37 7.33 -3.64 -17.45
CA GLU A 37 6.36 -4.66 -17.08
C GLU A 37 5.01 -4.40 -17.73
N ASP A 38 4.26 -5.46 -18.03
CA ASP A 38 2.91 -5.34 -18.56
C ASP A 38 1.94 -4.76 -17.51
N SER A 39 2.19 -5.03 -16.25
CA SER A 39 1.46 -4.45 -15.14
C SER A 39 2.33 -4.37 -13.90
N PHE A 40 2.06 -3.38 -13.06
CA PHE A 40 2.75 -3.25 -11.78
C PHE A 40 1.89 -2.41 -10.83
N ILE A 41 2.19 -2.52 -9.55
CA ILE A 41 1.50 -1.77 -8.50
C ILE A 41 2.54 -0.99 -7.72
N GLU A 42 2.28 0.29 -7.56
CA GLU A 42 3.11 1.16 -6.75
C GLU A 42 2.36 1.51 -5.46
N LEU A 43 2.95 1.21 -4.33
CA LEU A 43 2.41 1.56 -3.03
C LEU A 43 3.02 2.88 -2.60
N GLN A 44 2.19 3.91 -2.49
CA GLN A 44 2.60 5.22 -2.02
C GLN A 44 1.92 5.49 -0.67
N THR A 45 2.72 5.71 0.35
CA THR A 45 2.21 6.03 1.67
C THR A 45 2.38 7.50 1.96
N SER A 46 1.40 8.11 2.62
CA SER A 46 1.56 9.47 3.09
C SER A 46 2.44 9.48 4.33
N MET A 47 3.32 10.47 4.42
CA MET A 47 3.93 10.83 5.69
C MET A 47 2.81 11.35 6.59
N GLY A 48 2.64 10.75 7.73
CA GLY A 48 1.53 11.00 8.62
C GLY A 48 1.12 12.47 8.70
N ARG A 49 -0.17 12.68 8.69
CA ARG A 49 -0.74 14.01 8.84
C ARG A 49 -0.36 14.61 10.18
N ALA A 50 -0.25 15.93 10.21
CA ALA A 50 -0.19 16.63 11.48
C ALA A 50 -1.40 16.22 12.32
N GLN A 51 -1.17 15.73 13.51
CA GLN A 51 -2.24 15.36 14.41
C GLN A 51 -3.01 16.59 14.86
N ASP A 52 -4.31 16.46 14.94
CA ASP A 52 -5.10 17.31 15.77
C ASP A 52 -4.88 16.88 17.23
N ASP A 53 -4.29 17.73 18.04
CA ASP A 53 -3.96 17.44 19.44
C ASP A 53 -5.16 17.01 20.28
N ARG A 54 -6.36 17.28 19.80
CA ARG A 54 -7.59 16.93 20.50
C ARG A 54 -8.11 15.53 20.16
N LYS A 55 -7.47 14.84 19.23
CA LYS A 55 -7.89 13.50 18.81
C LYS A 55 -7.01 12.44 19.43
N ALA A 56 -7.66 11.37 19.87
CA ALA A 56 -6.98 10.24 20.48
C ALA A 56 -6.21 9.38 19.47
N TYR A 57 -6.47 9.51 18.17
CA TYR A 57 -5.83 8.70 17.13
C TYR A 57 -5.67 9.46 15.83
N GLN A 58 -4.77 8.96 14.99
CA GLN A 58 -4.50 9.51 13.67
C GLN A 58 -5.14 8.68 12.59
N TYR A 59 -5.63 9.37 11.56
CA TYR A 59 -6.04 8.74 10.32
C TYR A 59 -4.99 9.02 9.26
N ASP A 60 -4.47 7.96 8.68
CA ASP A 60 -3.53 8.03 7.60
C ASP A 60 -4.08 7.32 6.38
N PHE A 61 -3.41 7.47 5.27
CA PHE A 61 -3.80 6.77 4.06
C PHE A 61 -2.59 6.28 3.28
N THR A 62 -2.84 5.27 2.47
CA THR A 62 -1.90 4.79 1.47
C THR A 62 -2.61 4.71 0.12
N GLN A 63 -1.87 4.87 -0.96
CA GLN A 63 -2.42 4.71 -2.29
C GLN A 63 -1.78 3.51 -2.96
N LEU A 64 -2.63 2.69 -3.58
CA LEU A 64 -2.19 1.63 -4.47
C LEU A 64 -2.41 2.13 -5.89
N LEU A 65 -1.34 2.45 -6.58
CA LEU A 65 -1.39 2.89 -7.97
C LEU A 65 -1.21 1.67 -8.87
N VAL A 66 -2.29 1.23 -9.47
CA VAL A 66 -2.29 0.04 -10.32
C VAL A 66 -2.12 0.46 -11.77
N HIS A 67 -1.09 -0.06 -12.40
CA HIS A 67 -0.73 0.23 -13.78
C HIS A 67 -0.83 -1.05 -14.61
N SER A 68 -1.47 -0.99 -15.76
CA SER A 68 -1.50 -2.12 -16.69
C SER A 68 -1.61 -1.64 -18.13
N LYS A 69 -0.93 -2.33 -19.02
CA LYS A 69 -1.07 -2.10 -20.46
C LYS A 69 -2.40 -2.61 -21.01
N SER A 70 -3.10 -3.44 -20.23
CA SER A 70 -4.40 -4.02 -20.58
C SER A 70 -5.46 -3.55 -19.59
N VAL A 71 -6.56 -2.98 -20.09
CA VAL A 71 -7.68 -2.53 -19.24
C VAL A 71 -8.32 -3.71 -18.52
N SER A 72 -8.47 -4.85 -19.18
CA SER A 72 -9.06 -6.02 -18.54
C SER A 72 -8.20 -6.56 -17.40
N THR A 73 -6.88 -6.52 -17.56
CA THR A 73 -5.96 -6.89 -16.49
C THR A 73 -6.03 -5.89 -15.34
N LEU A 74 -6.10 -4.59 -15.66
CA LEU A 74 -6.28 -3.56 -14.65
C LEU A 74 -7.52 -3.83 -13.81
N ASP A 75 -8.65 -4.11 -14.44
CA ASP A 75 -9.91 -4.37 -13.76
C ASP A 75 -9.81 -5.62 -12.86
N THR A 76 -9.11 -6.64 -13.31
CA THR A 76 -8.89 -7.85 -12.51
C THR A 76 -8.05 -7.55 -11.27
N ILE A 77 -6.98 -6.78 -11.41
CA ILE A 77 -6.13 -6.40 -10.28
C ILE A 77 -6.92 -5.54 -9.29
N ILE A 78 -7.65 -4.56 -9.78
CA ILE A 78 -8.48 -3.68 -8.94
C ILE A 78 -9.51 -4.52 -8.18
N GLY A 79 -10.18 -5.46 -8.84
CA GLY A 79 -11.13 -6.36 -8.20
C GLY A 79 -10.51 -7.20 -7.09
N THR A 80 -9.33 -7.74 -7.33
CA THR A 80 -8.60 -8.53 -6.33
C THR A 80 -8.20 -7.69 -5.12
N LEU A 81 -7.68 -6.51 -5.36
CA LEU A 81 -7.22 -5.63 -4.27
C LEU A 81 -8.39 -5.06 -3.47
N THR A 82 -9.47 -4.65 -4.11
CA THR A 82 -10.64 -4.15 -3.38
C THR A 82 -11.30 -5.25 -2.56
N ALA A 83 -11.37 -6.48 -3.06
CA ALA A 83 -11.85 -7.61 -2.28
C ALA A 83 -10.96 -7.87 -1.06
N ALA A 84 -9.63 -7.74 -1.22
CA ALA A 84 -8.70 -7.88 -0.10
C ALA A 84 -8.92 -6.78 0.95
N ILE A 85 -9.20 -5.56 0.53
CA ILE A 85 -9.51 -4.44 1.43
C ILE A 85 -10.81 -4.69 2.18
N GLU A 86 -11.86 -5.10 1.47
CA GLU A 86 -13.16 -5.35 2.07
C GLU A 86 -13.15 -6.54 3.03
N GLY A 87 -12.31 -7.52 2.76
CA GLY A 87 -12.14 -8.70 3.60
C GLY A 87 -11.08 -8.53 4.69
N ALA A 88 -10.41 -7.39 4.73
CA ALA A 88 -9.36 -7.17 5.72
C ALA A 88 -9.96 -7.01 7.12
N GLY A 89 -9.48 -7.81 8.05
CA GLY A 89 -9.67 -7.51 9.46
C GLY A 89 -8.58 -6.56 9.91
N ALA A 90 -8.06 -6.78 11.11
CA ALA A 90 -6.89 -6.05 11.56
C ALA A 90 -5.65 -6.54 10.80
N ILE A 91 -4.89 -5.61 10.25
CA ILE A 91 -3.62 -5.91 9.60
C ILE A 91 -2.51 -5.71 10.63
N PRO A 92 -1.78 -6.76 11.01
CA PRO A 92 -0.72 -6.60 12.00
C PRO A 92 0.41 -5.71 11.47
N VAL A 93 0.85 -4.78 12.29
CA VAL A 93 2.03 -3.99 12.02
C VAL A 93 3.20 -4.64 12.75
N MET A 94 4.16 -5.12 11.97
CA MET A 94 5.32 -5.82 12.49
C MET A 94 6.53 -4.89 12.55
N ASP A 95 7.44 -5.21 13.43
CA ASP A 95 8.73 -4.51 13.47
C ASP A 95 9.66 -5.10 12.41
N TYR A 96 9.97 -4.30 11.40
CA TYR A 96 10.87 -4.68 10.31
C TYR A 96 12.20 -3.97 10.49
N VAL A 97 13.02 -4.53 11.34
CA VAL A 97 14.35 -3.96 11.60
C VAL A 97 15.19 -4.00 10.33
N GLY A 98 15.77 -2.87 9.99
CA GLY A 98 16.63 -2.74 8.82
C GLY A 98 15.91 -2.54 7.50
N TYR A 99 14.58 -2.48 7.50
CA TYR A 99 13.84 -2.19 6.28
C TYR A 99 14.07 -0.75 5.84
N THR A 100 14.47 -0.58 4.59
CA THR A 100 14.69 0.74 4.00
C THR A 100 13.91 0.84 2.69
N PRO A 101 12.86 1.64 2.62
CA PRO A 101 12.14 1.87 1.36
C PRO A 101 12.90 2.84 0.45
N PRO A 102 12.66 2.80 -0.88
CA PRO A 102 11.93 1.75 -1.57
C PRO A 102 12.74 0.48 -1.62
N SER A 103 12.09 -0.66 -1.37
CA SER A 103 12.78 -1.93 -1.46
C SER A 103 12.22 -2.78 -2.57
N GLU A 104 13.11 -3.43 -3.29
CA GLU A 104 12.80 -4.48 -4.26
C GLU A 104 13.31 -5.80 -3.69
N GLY A 105 12.73 -6.88 -4.16
CA GLY A 105 13.17 -8.19 -3.78
C GLY A 105 12.45 -8.74 -2.56
N GLU A 106 13.14 -9.58 -1.81
CA GLU A 106 12.52 -10.30 -0.71
C GLU A 106 12.12 -9.36 0.43
N PRO A 107 10.96 -9.63 1.04
CA PRO A 107 10.52 -8.84 2.17
C PRO A 107 11.45 -9.05 3.37
N PRO A 108 11.66 -8.02 4.18
CA PRO A 108 12.46 -8.14 5.39
C PRO A 108 11.82 -9.09 6.38
N VAL A 109 12.65 -9.67 7.25
CA VAL A 109 12.17 -10.55 8.30
C VAL A 109 11.53 -9.73 9.41
N ALA A 110 10.27 -10.04 9.72
CA ALA A 110 9.56 -9.41 10.83
C ALA A 110 9.98 -10.06 12.16
N HIS A 111 10.06 -9.26 13.22
CA HIS A 111 10.41 -9.73 14.55
C HIS A 111 9.21 -9.82 15.49
N THR A 112 8.59 -8.68 15.78
CA THR A 112 7.48 -8.62 16.73
C THR A 112 6.35 -7.75 16.18
N GLN A 113 5.15 -7.99 16.68
CA GLN A 113 4.03 -7.13 16.36
C GLN A 113 4.04 -5.91 17.28
N VAL A 114 3.93 -4.72 16.69
CA VAL A 114 3.94 -3.45 17.42
C VAL A 114 2.58 -2.77 17.45
N GLY A 115 1.61 -3.28 16.70
CA GLY A 115 0.26 -2.75 16.67
C GLY A 115 -0.51 -3.36 15.51
N GLU A 116 -1.60 -2.72 15.13
CA GLU A 116 -2.41 -3.17 14.01
C GLU A 116 -3.01 -1.99 13.27
N LEU A 117 -3.35 -2.20 12.02
CA LEU A 117 -4.07 -1.25 11.19
C LEU A 117 -5.51 -1.72 11.01
N GLN A 118 -6.44 -0.80 11.16
CA GLN A 118 -7.84 -1.02 10.81
C GLN A 118 -8.18 -0.13 9.63
N ILE A 119 -8.63 -0.73 8.55
CA ILE A 119 -9.05 0.00 7.37
C ILE A 119 -10.44 0.56 7.63
N SER A 120 -10.59 1.88 7.50
CA SER A 120 -11.86 2.54 7.71
C SER A 120 -12.67 2.64 6.42
N ARG A 121 -12.02 2.92 5.30
CA ARG A 121 -12.67 3.03 3.99
C ARG A 121 -11.63 3.05 2.87
N TYR A 122 -12.09 2.94 1.64
CA TYR A 122 -11.24 3.15 0.48
C TYR A 122 -12.00 3.91 -0.59
N GLU A 123 -11.25 4.51 -1.51
CA GLU A 123 -11.79 5.24 -2.65
C GLU A 123 -11.06 4.82 -3.92
N LEU A 124 -11.81 4.72 -5.01
CA LEU A 124 -11.24 4.45 -6.32
C LEU A 124 -11.21 5.74 -7.14
N SER A 125 -10.08 6.00 -7.77
CA SER A 125 -9.99 7.07 -8.77
C SER A 125 -10.66 6.66 -10.07
N GLN A 126 -10.87 7.63 -10.94
CA GLN A 126 -11.19 7.34 -12.33
C GLN A 126 -9.97 6.78 -13.04
N GLN A 127 -10.21 5.99 -14.07
CA GLN A 127 -9.13 5.48 -14.90
C GLN A 127 -8.49 6.62 -15.69
N SER A 128 -7.17 6.63 -15.71
CA SER A 128 -6.40 7.56 -16.52
C SER A 128 -5.38 6.79 -17.35
N THR A 129 -4.66 7.50 -18.19
CA THR A 129 -3.58 6.91 -19.00
C THR A 129 -2.29 7.67 -18.75
N ILE A 130 -1.25 6.94 -18.37
CA ILE A 130 0.08 7.50 -18.17
C ILE A 130 1.04 6.67 -18.99
N SER A 131 1.70 7.31 -19.96
CA SER A 131 2.51 6.61 -20.96
C SER A 131 1.65 5.54 -21.66
N ASN A 132 2.04 4.29 -21.64
CA ASN A 132 1.30 3.18 -22.25
C ASN A 132 0.42 2.43 -21.24
N TYR A 133 0.25 2.96 -20.02
CA TYR A 133 -0.47 2.27 -18.98
C TYR A 133 -1.82 2.91 -18.72
N ALA A 134 -2.85 2.07 -18.59
CA ALA A 134 -4.08 2.47 -17.93
C ALA A 134 -3.81 2.40 -16.41
N VAL A 135 -4.23 3.42 -15.69
CA VAL A 135 -3.89 3.60 -14.28
C VAL A 135 -5.14 3.90 -13.48
N ARG A 136 -5.30 3.22 -12.35
CA ARG A 136 -6.27 3.59 -11.32
C ARG A 136 -5.60 3.59 -9.96
N ALA A 137 -6.00 4.51 -9.13
CA ALA A 137 -5.54 4.58 -7.74
C ALA A 137 -6.62 4.06 -6.81
N ILE A 138 -6.20 3.25 -5.84
CA ILE A 138 -7.03 2.88 -4.70
C ILE A 138 -6.45 3.60 -3.50
N THR A 139 -7.19 4.54 -2.94
CA THR A 139 -6.78 5.22 -1.71
C THR A 139 -7.40 4.50 -0.53
N VAL A 140 -6.56 3.98 0.35
CA VAL A 140 -6.98 3.21 1.52
C VAL A 140 -6.72 4.04 2.75
N TYR A 141 -7.78 4.31 3.51
CA TYR A 141 -7.71 5.06 4.77
C TYR A 141 -7.67 4.09 5.92
N TYR A 142 -6.77 4.30 6.84
CA TYR A 142 -6.59 3.41 7.97
C TYR A 142 -6.32 4.17 9.26
N GLU A 143 -6.46 3.45 10.35
CA GLU A 143 -6.18 3.91 11.70
C GLU A 143 -5.17 2.94 12.32
N PHE A 144 -4.12 3.47 12.93
CA PHE A 144 -3.15 2.65 13.64
C PHE A 144 -3.55 2.53 15.11
N ILE A 145 -3.56 1.31 15.60
CA ILE A 145 -3.89 0.98 16.99
C ILE A 145 -2.69 0.24 17.59
N GLU A 146 -2.22 0.79 18.65
CA GLU A 146 -1.10 0.24 19.40
C GLU A 146 -1.49 -0.98 20.24
#